data_d6ab4b118b11efce1dcfb6990b36b6da
#
_entry.id   d6ab4b118b11efce1dcfb6990b36b6da
#
_cell.length_a   1.000
_cell.length_b   1.000
_cell.length_c   1.000
_cell.angle_alpha   90.00
_cell.angle_beta   90.00
_cell.angle_gamma   90.00
#
_symmetry.space_group_name_H-M   'P 1'
#
loop_
_entity.id
_entity.type
_entity.pdbx_description
1 polymer ?
#
loop_
_entity_poly.entity_id
_entity_poly.type
_entity_poly.pdbx_seq_one_letter_code
_entity_poly.pdbx_strand_id
1 'polypeptide(L)'
;MDRRAFLQTAAAAAVTASLPDSASAQYARAASTAATPNKKTIGIQVGAVSFVDEGTEKVLDNFQQYADVNTLFLATFTYGRGIAGRQIPGQPLPDHGQQQYDTGTFTGGNYATIHPQYYKNTVFHGTRATDLGSYDVLADVIPAARKRNIKTIVWFEDAFRSDIPNISALQEIDLSGNHADTVCFNNPNYRNFLLGIVEDWSRSYDIDGIMWCSERQGAFSNALGAEQEGRDINPLQVTCFCPFCIQKAKARGINPDRARQGFLALAAFVTNGRKGRRPVDGYYVELWRLMLRYPELLAWEMLWTDSLRETYAAIYHHVKQINPALGVGWHISSTNSFNPIYRAEQDLAALAPNSDFIKIVMYNNCAGERMAGYISSVSQTLYGDVPPQQLLDFHYRVLNYQEKPLAQIPFTGFSSDYVLRETQRSRAGLAGTNTLLWSGIDVDIPTEPTHSKCSPDGVRDAVLAAFQGNADGIILSRKYSEMKLTDLQGARTALQQLHLST
;
A
#
# COMPACT_ATOMS: atom_id res chain seq x y z
N MET A 1 -45.73 16.17 37.89
CA MET A 1 -44.79 17.16 37.39
C MET A 1 -45.10 17.42 35.91
N ASP A 2 -45.48 18.66 35.63
CA ASP A 2 -45.99 19.04 34.32
C ASP A 2 -44.84 19.15 33.29
N ARG A 3 -45.02 18.52 32.13
CA ARG A 3 -44.04 18.55 31.02
C ARG A 3 -43.69 19.96 30.53
N ARG A 4 -44.53 20.95 30.82
CA ARG A 4 -44.26 22.35 30.47
C ARG A 4 -43.24 23.01 31.38
N ALA A 5 -43.11 22.59 32.64
CA ALA A 5 -42.11 23.10 33.57
C ALA A 5 -40.70 22.64 33.26
N PHE A 6 -40.55 21.45 32.66
CA PHE A 6 -39.24 20.92 32.28
C PHE A 6 -38.63 21.63 31.05
N LEU A 7 -39.47 22.06 30.11
CA LEU A 7 -39.02 22.78 28.91
C LEU A 7 -38.67 24.26 29.15
N GLN A 8 -39.22 24.86 30.21
CA GLN A 8 -38.90 26.24 30.55
C GLN A 8 -37.58 26.39 31.33
N THR A 9 -37.14 25.34 32.00
CA THR A 9 -35.86 25.36 32.76
C THR A 9 -34.66 25.06 31.85
N ALA A 10 -34.86 24.46 30.67
CA ALA A 10 -33.79 24.18 29.71
C ALA A 10 -33.47 25.38 28.79
N ALA A 11 -34.29 26.43 28.77
CA ALA A 11 -34.12 27.60 27.91
C ALA A 11 -33.38 28.77 28.58
N ALA A 12 -33.04 28.67 29.87
CA ALA A 12 -32.42 29.78 30.61
C ALA A 12 -30.90 29.59 30.89
N ALA A 13 -30.26 28.62 30.30
CA ALA A 13 -28.80 28.40 30.40
C ALA A 13 -28.09 28.60 29.05
N ALA A 14 -28.58 29.45 28.18
CA ALA A 14 -27.80 30.02 27.10
C ALA A 14 -26.90 31.11 27.67
N VAL A 15 -25.81 30.72 28.31
CA VAL A 15 -24.72 31.63 28.61
C VAL A 15 -24.15 32.12 27.28
N THR A 16 -24.27 33.41 27.04
CA THR A 16 -23.54 34.14 26.02
C THR A 16 -22.03 33.96 26.23
N ALA A 17 -21.48 32.92 25.66
CA ALA A 17 -20.06 32.88 25.39
C ALA A 17 -19.85 33.73 24.13
N SER A 18 -19.51 35.01 24.35
CA SER A 18 -18.90 35.84 23.33
C SER A 18 -17.68 35.13 22.81
N LEU A 19 -17.73 34.67 21.55
CA LEU A 19 -16.55 34.25 20.80
C LEU A 19 -15.64 35.49 20.74
N PRO A 20 -14.36 35.37 21.14
CA PRO A 20 -13.42 36.43 20.86
C PRO A 20 -13.25 36.53 19.35
N ASP A 21 -13.38 37.77 18.85
CA ASP A 21 -13.03 38.14 17.49
C ASP A 21 -11.70 37.55 17.08
N SER A 22 -11.65 37.11 15.83
CA SER A 22 -10.51 36.71 15.05
C SER A 22 -9.19 37.33 15.55
N ALA A 23 -8.57 36.68 16.53
CA ALA A 23 -7.16 36.79 16.75
C ALA A 23 -6.52 35.91 15.68
N SER A 24 -6.05 36.55 14.62
CA SER A 24 -5.02 36.01 13.75
C SER A 24 -3.87 35.54 14.66
N ALA A 25 -3.82 34.24 14.93
CA ALA A 25 -2.70 33.63 15.58
C ALA A 25 -1.52 33.76 14.60
N GLN A 26 -0.77 34.84 14.74
CA GLN A 26 0.59 34.92 14.29
C GLN A 26 1.36 33.84 15.06
N TYR A 27 1.47 32.66 14.45
CA TYR A 27 2.49 31.72 14.88
C TYR A 27 3.83 32.44 14.71
N ALA A 28 4.37 32.89 15.82
CA ALA A 28 5.75 33.32 15.90
C ALA A 28 6.59 32.15 15.38
N ARG A 29 7.08 32.34 14.17
CA ARG A 29 8.08 31.48 13.55
C ARG A 29 9.32 31.61 14.42
N ALA A 30 9.51 30.68 15.38
CA ALA A 30 10.80 30.53 16.02
C ALA A 30 11.81 30.43 14.87
N ALA A 31 12.79 31.32 14.87
CA ALA A 31 13.89 31.30 13.92
C ALA A 31 14.61 29.97 14.09
N SER A 32 14.25 29.01 13.27
CA SER A 32 14.99 27.79 13.05
C SER A 32 16.34 28.24 12.53
N THR A 33 17.40 28.00 13.29
CA THR A 33 18.76 27.93 12.78
C THR A 33 18.71 27.22 11.44
N ALA A 34 19.23 27.83 10.39
CA ALA A 34 19.21 27.34 9.01
C ALA A 34 19.71 25.89 8.99
N ALA A 35 18.77 24.95 9.05
CA ALA A 35 19.03 23.56 8.77
C ALA A 35 19.43 23.51 7.29
N THR A 36 20.56 22.92 7.00
CA THR A 36 20.96 22.53 5.64
C THR A 36 19.74 21.96 4.96
N PRO A 37 19.36 22.40 3.74
CA PRO A 37 18.15 21.92 3.09
C PRO A 37 18.25 20.39 3.03
N ASN A 38 17.32 19.69 3.70
CA ASN A 38 17.27 18.24 3.70
C ASN A 38 17.15 17.79 2.25
N LYS A 39 18.19 17.12 1.74
CA LYS A 39 18.22 16.61 0.36
C LYS A 39 17.00 15.73 0.17
N LYS A 40 16.15 16.06 -0.82
CA LYS A 40 14.95 15.28 -1.12
C LYS A 40 15.31 13.83 -1.47
N THR A 41 14.47 12.87 -1.05
CA THR A 41 14.64 11.48 -1.43
C THR A 41 14.14 11.29 -2.87
N ILE A 42 15.03 10.82 -3.74
CA ILE A 42 14.71 10.39 -5.10
C ILE A 42 14.96 8.89 -5.17
N GLY A 43 13.88 8.15 -4.94
CA GLY A 43 13.92 6.69 -4.84
C GLY A 43 13.54 5.98 -6.12
N ILE A 44 14.03 4.76 -6.28
CA ILE A 44 13.57 3.83 -7.32
C ILE A 44 13.39 2.43 -6.75
N GLN A 45 12.33 1.74 -7.15
CA GLN A 45 12.13 0.32 -6.80
C GLN A 45 12.81 -0.55 -7.85
N VAL A 46 13.60 -1.51 -7.39
CA VAL A 46 14.40 -2.38 -8.25
C VAL A 46 14.47 -3.80 -7.68
N GLY A 47 14.30 -4.80 -8.55
CA GLY A 47 14.43 -6.20 -8.21
C GLY A 47 15.83 -6.76 -8.52
N ALA A 48 16.17 -7.89 -7.90
CA ALA A 48 17.45 -8.58 -8.07
C ALA A 48 17.75 -8.94 -9.53
N VAL A 49 16.73 -9.28 -10.32
CA VAL A 49 16.86 -9.65 -11.73
C VAL A 49 17.56 -8.57 -12.57
N SER A 50 17.33 -7.28 -12.28
CA SER A 50 17.91 -6.17 -13.03
C SER A 50 19.44 -6.13 -12.92
N PHE A 51 19.97 -6.41 -11.74
CA PHE A 51 21.42 -6.45 -11.51
C PHE A 51 22.11 -7.65 -12.15
N VAL A 52 21.42 -8.79 -12.19
CA VAL A 52 21.92 -10.00 -12.88
C VAL A 52 21.90 -9.82 -14.40
N ASP A 53 20.84 -9.18 -14.93
CA ASP A 53 20.66 -9.00 -16.37
C ASP A 53 21.61 -7.96 -16.98
N GLU A 54 21.94 -6.90 -16.25
CA GLU A 54 22.67 -5.75 -16.79
C GLU A 54 24.01 -5.47 -16.11
N GLY A 55 24.23 -6.05 -14.94
CA GLY A 55 25.37 -5.74 -14.08
C GLY A 55 25.11 -4.51 -13.16
N THR A 56 25.58 -4.64 -11.92
CA THR A 56 25.29 -3.70 -10.83
C THR A 56 25.76 -2.28 -11.14
N GLU A 57 26.98 -2.12 -11.66
CA GLU A 57 27.54 -0.80 -11.97
C GLU A 57 26.68 -0.06 -13.03
N LYS A 58 26.29 -0.77 -14.11
CA LYS A 58 25.49 -0.20 -15.20
C LYS A 58 24.09 0.22 -14.73
N VAL A 59 23.42 -0.61 -13.92
CA VAL A 59 22.10 -0.29 -13.36
C VAL A 59 22.17 0.98 -12.52
N LEU A 60 23.18 1.10 -11.65
CA LEU A 60 23.37 2.26 -10.80
C LEU A 60 23.72 3.53 -11.60
N ASP A 61 24.53 3.40 -12.66
CA ASP A 61 24.83 4.50 -13.57
C ASP A 61 23.57 4.98 -14.28
N ASN A 62 22.73 4.06 -14.78
CA ASN A 62 21.44 4.41 -15.39
C ASN A 62 20.56 5.18 -14.41
N PHE A 63 20.48 4.78 -13.15
CA PHE A 63 19.68 5.47 -12.15
C PHE A 63 20.12 6.91 -11.91
N GLN A 64 21.42 7.15 -11.81
CA GLN A 64 21.95 8.50 -11.67
C GLN A 64 21.80 9.30 -12.96
N GLN A 65 22.07 8.68 -14.10
CA GLN A 65 22.02 9.36 -15.40
C GLN A 65 20.60 9.76 -15.82
N TYR A 66 19.60 8.88 -15.61
CA TYR A 66 18.26 9.07 -16.15
C TYR A 66 17.25 9.64 -15.14
N ALA A 67 17.52 9.56 -13.83
CA ALA A 67 16.55 10.00 -12.82
C ALA A 67 17.17 10.63 -11.56
N ASP A 68 18.47 10.92 -11.52
CA ASP A 68 19.16 11.51 -10.34
C ASP A 68 18.87 10.75 -9.04
N VAL A 69 18.73 9.43 -9.12
CA VAL A 69 18.38 8.57 -7.96
C VAL A 69 19.45 8.65 -6.88
N ASN A 70 19.02 8.81 -5.65
CA ASN A 70 19.87 8.82 -4.46
C ASN A 70 19.49 7.76 -3.40
N THR A 71 18.45 6.98 -3.66
CA THR A 71 17.97 5.95 -2.73
C THR A 71 17.39 4.76 -3.51
N LEU A 72 17.88 3.56 -3.23
CA LEU A 72 17.32 2.31 -3.75
C LEU A 72 16.24 1.78 -2.79
N PHE A 73 15.14 1.32 -3.35
CA PHE A 73 14.19 0.43 -2.70
C PHE A 73 14.37 -0.95 -3.29
N LEU A 74 15.26 -1.71 -2.67
CA LEU A 74 15.77 -2.97 -3.19
C LEU A 74 14.86 -4.12 -2.77
N ALA A 75 14.13 -4.70 -3.73
CA ALA A 75 13.25 -5.83 -3.49
C ALA A 75 14.06 -7.06 -3.09
N THR A 76 14.18 -7.29 -1.79
CA THR A 76 15.02 -8.34 -1.20
C THR A 76 14.22 -9.61 -0.88
N PHE A 77 12.96 -9.44 -0.49
CA PHE A 77 12.03 -10.54 -0.27
C PHE A 77 10.73 -10.24 -0.99
N THR A 78 10.42 -11.05 -1.99
CA THR A 78 9.20 -10.87 -2.78
C THR A 78 8.63 -12.22 -3.17
N TYR A 79 7.30 -12.34 -3.09
CA TYR A 79 6.58 -13.47 -3.65
C TYR A 79 5.61 -12.98 -4.69
N GLY A 80 5.86 -13.37 -5.89
CA GLY A 80 5.00 -13.07 -7.01
C GLY A 80 5.81 -12.67 -8.23
N ARG A 81 5.31 -13.09 -9.37
CA ARG A 81 5.87 -12.84 -10.70
C ARG A 81 5.99 -11.34 -10.99
N GLY A 82 5.08 -10.54 -10.39
CA GLY A 82 5.03 -9.12 -10.65
C GLY A 82 6.28 -8.35 -10.26
N ILE A 83 6.97 -8.73 -9.17
CA ILE A 83 8.11 -7.97 -8.65
C ILE A 83 9.44 -8.70 -8.85
N ALA A 84 9.45 -10.03 -8.72
CA ALA A 84 10.68 -10.81 -8.81
C ALA A 84 11.30 -10.86 -10.22
N GLY A 85 10.46 -10.91 -11.25
CA GLY A 85 10.86 -11.20 -12.62
C GLY A 85 11.07 -9.99 -13.52
N ARG A 86 11.17 -10.29 -14.82
CA ARG A 86 11.21 -9.32 -15.91
C ARG A 86 9.81 -8.84 -16.26
N GLN A 87 9.68 -8.10 -17.37
CA GLN A 87 8.39 -7.66 -17.92
C GLN A 87 7.51 -8.87 -18.28
N ILE A 88 6.21 -8.74 -18.07
CA ILE A 88 5.24 -9.81 -18.38
C ILE A 88 4.85 -9.80 -19.86
N PRO A 89 4.46 -10.95 -20.46
CA PRO A 89 3.96 -11.02 -21.83
C PRO A 89 2.76 -10.09 -22.05
N GLY A 90 2.70 -9.48 -23.24
CA GLY A 90 1.65 -8.54 -23.61
C GLY A 90 1.92 -7.07 -23.26
N GLN A 91 2.97 -6.79 -22.50
CA GLN A 91 3.43 -5.43 -22.20
C GLN A 91 4.63 -5.05 -23.10
N PRO A 92 4.84 -3.76 -23.39
CA PRO A 92 6.07 -3.31 -24.05
C PRO A 92 7.30 -3.71 -23.25
N LEU A 93 8.32 -4.24 -23.91
CA LEU A 93 9.62 -4.46 -23.26
C LEU A 93 10.28 -3.11 -22.94
N PRO A 94 11.05 -3.00 -21.85
CA PRO A 94 11.88 -1.84 -21.58
C PRO A 94 12.95 -1.66 -22.66
N ASP A 95 13.49 -0.46 -22.79
CA ASP A 95 14.55 -0.11 -23.76
C ASP A 95 15.97 -0.44 -23.24
N HIS A 96 16.06 -1.28 -22.22
CA HIS A 96 17.32 -1.76 -21.61
C HIS A 96 17.13 -3.21 -21.09
N GLY A 97 18.17 -3.77 -20.48
CA GLY A 97 18.13 -5.11 -19.91
C GLY A 97 18.00 -6.22 -20.95
N GLN A 98 17.63 -7.40 -20.50
CA GLN A 98 17.36 -8.51 -21.40
C GLN A 98 15.99 -8.34 -22.06
N GLN A 99 15.96 -8.43 -23.39
CA GLN A 99 14.74 -8.31 -24.20
C GLN A 99 13.93 -9.61 -24.18
N GLN A 100 13.58 -10.06 -22.96
CA GLN A 100 12.85 -11.30 -22.72
C GLN A 100 11.74 -11.09 -21.69
N TYR A 101 10.59 -11.68 -21.95
CA TYR A 101 9.50 -11.69 -20.99
C TYR A 101 9.73 -12.71 -19.87
N ASP A 102 9.20 -12.41 -18.68
CA ASP A 102 9.01 -13.43 -17.65
C ASP A 102 7.85 -14.34 -18.04
N THR A 103 8.16 -15.63 -18.25
CA THR A 103 7.17 -16.67 -18.57
C THR A 103 6.79 -17.53 -17.37
N GLY A 104 7.01 -17.04 -16.14
CA GLY A 104 6.69 -17.72 -14.90
C GLY A 104 7.86 -18.46 -14.26
N THR A 105 9.07 -18.10 -14.63
CA THR A 105 10.30 -18.68 -14.06
C THR A 105 10.72 -18.02 -12.75
N PHE A 106 10.30 -16.77 -12.53
CA PHE A 106 10.59 -16.04 -11.31
C PHE A 106 9.46 -16.23 -10.31
N THR A 107 9.71 -16.97 -9.26
CA THR A 107 8.73 -17.26 -8.19
C THR A 107 8.98 -16.43 -6.94
N GLY A 108 10.16 -15.83 -6.82
CA GLY A 108 10.55 -14.98 -5.71
C GLY A 108 11.08 -15.74 -4.49
N GLY A 109 11.17 -15.05 -3.39
CA GLY A 109 11.74 -15.47 -2.13
C GLY A 109 12.71 -14.44 -1.59
N ASN A 110 13.56 -14.82 -0.65
CA ASN A 110 14.63 -13.99 -0.12
C ASN A 110 15.85 -14.04 -1.06
N TYR A 111 16.22 -12.93 -1.65
CA TYR A 111 17.39 -12.76 -2.52
C TYR A 111 18.68 -12.39 -1.77
N ALA A 112 18.64 -12.35 -0.43
CA ALA A 112 19.84 -12.21 0.41
C ALA A 112 20.19 -13.52 1.09
N THR A 113 21.43 -13.66 1.55
CA THR A 113 21.85 -14.82 2.35
C THR A 113 21.03 -14.90 3.65
N ILE A 114 20.57 -16.10 3.97
CA ILE A 114 19.80 -16.36 5.19
C ILE A 114 20.74 -16.82 6.30
N HIS A 115 20.70 -16.14 7.45
CA HIS A 115 21.48 -16.50 8.63
C HIS A 115 20.57 -17.18 9.67
N PRO A 116 20.59 -18.52 9.81
CA PRO A 116 19.60 -19.31 10.57
C PRO A 116 19.42 -18.91 12.02
N GLN A 117 20.43 -18.28 12.64
CA GLN A 117 20.36 -17.85 14.04
C GLN A 117 19.25 -16.84 14.33
N TYR A 118 18.76 -16.10 13.32
CA TYR A 118 17.69 -15.11 13.48
C TYR A 118 16.29 -15.69 13.32
N TYR A 119 16.16 -16.95 12.87
CA TYR A 119 14.87 -17.60 12.57
C TYR A 119 14.51 -18.72 13.56
N LYS A 120 15.08 -18.72 14.77
CA LYS A 120 14.93 -19.83 15.74
C LYS A 120 13.49 -20.02 16.25
N ASN A 121 12.69 -18.96 16.26
CA ASN A 121 11.35 -18.94 16.85
C ASN A 121 10.22 -19.07 15.82
N THR A 122 10.50 -19.56 14.63
CA THR A 122 9.53 -19.80 13.59
C THR A 122 9.75 -21.17 12.94
N VAL A 123 8.66 -21.78 12.48
CA VAL A 123 8.71 -23.00 11.68
C VAL A 123 8.85 -22.71 10.18
N PHE A 124 8.82 -21.44 9.80
CA PHE A 124 8.88 -21.00 8.42
C PHE A 124 10.34 -20.81 7.98
N HIS A 125 10.84 -21.80 7.27
CA HIS A 125 12.19 -21.87 6.75
C HIS A 125 12.18 -22.11 5.24
N GLY A 126 13.37 -22.10 4.60
CA GLY A 126 13.49 -22.41 3.18
C GLY A 126 12.95 -21.31 2.26
N THR A 127 13.00 -20.06 2.73
CA THR A 127 12.48 -18.90 2.01
C THR A 127 13.44 -18.32 0.98
N ARG A 128 14.60 -18.92 0.76
CA ARG A 128 15.59 -18.49 -0.25
C ARG A 128 14.98 -18.51 -1.64
N ALA A 129 15.13 -17.42 -2.38
CA ALA A 129 14.81 -17.39 -3.81
C ALA A 129 15.81 -18.27 -4.57
N THR A 130 15.29 -19.15 -5.44
CA THR A 130 16.10 -20.07 -6.25
C THR A 130 16.25 -19.58 -7.69
N ASP A 131 15.50 -18.57 -8.08
CA ASP A 131 15.41 -18.04 -9.44
C ASP A 131 16.77 -17.55 -9.97
N LEU A 132 17.62 -17.02 -9.09
CA LEU A 132 18.94 -16.47 -9.41
C LEU A 132 20.08 -17.25 -8.73
N GLY A 133 19.86 -18.50 -8.41
CA GLY A 133 20.85 -19.39 -7.79
C GLY A 133 21.29 -18.88 -6.41
N SER A 134 22.61 -18.71 -6.24
CA SER A 134 23.21 -18.22 -5.00
C SER A 134 23.41 -16.71 -4.94
N TYR A 135 22.91 -15.94 -5.91
CA TYR A 135 23.11 -14.50 -5.97
C TYR A 135 22.54 -13.81 -4.72
N ASP A 136 23.36 -13.01 -4.06
CA ASP A 136 23.01 -12.21 -2.88
C ASP A 136 22.96 -10.74 -3.28
N VAL A 137 21.75 -10.21 -3.44
CA VAL A 137 21.52 -8.87 -3.94
C VAL A 137 22.05 -7.79 -2.98
N LEU A 138 22.00 -8.03 -1.66
CA LEU A 138 22.50 -7.06 -0.68
C LEU A 138 24.02 -7.02 -0.65
N ALA A 139 24.67 -8.18 -0.69
CA ALA A 139 26.14 -8.27 -0.70
C ALA A 139 26.76 -7.65 -1.97
N ASP A 140 26.08 -7.75 -3.10
CA ASP A 140 26.56 -7.20 -4.38
C ASP A 140 26.26 -5.70 -4.50
N VAL A 141 25.01 -5.28 -4.24
CA VAL A 141 24.54 -3.92 -4.56
C VAL A 141 24.99 -2.87 -3.55
N ILE A 142 24.97 -3.18 -2.25
CA ILE A 142 25.25 -2.18 -1.20
C ILE A 142 26.64 -1.53 -1.37
N PRO A 143 27.74 -2.26 -1.56
CA PRO A 143 29.07 -1.65 -1.71
C PRO A 143 29.16 -0.72 -2.93
N ALA A 144 28.52 -1.07 -4.05
CA ALA A 144 28.49 -0.27 -5.26
C ALA A 144 27.62 0.99 -5.10
N ALA A 145 26.48 0.88 -4.43
CA ALA A 145 25.60 2.00 -4.10
C ALA A 145 26.30 3.00 -3.15
N ARG A 146 26.99 2.52 -2.13
CA ARG A 146 27.78 3.36 -1.19
C ARG A 146 28.83 4.22 -1.89
N LYS A 147 29.56 3.64 -2.85
CA LYS A 147 30.56 4.39 -3.65
C LYS A 147 29.96 5.56 -4.43
N ARG A 148 28.67 5.51 -4.70
CA ARG A 148 27.87 6.53 -5.43
C ARG A 148 27.07 7.44 -4.51
N ASN A 149 27.21 7.33 -3.19
CA ASN A 149 26.38 7.99 -2.19
C ASN A 149 24.87 7.71 -2.37
N ILE A 150 24.52 6.52 -2.84
CA ILE A 150 23.16 6.04 -2.96
C ILE A 150 22.82 5.24 -1.70
N LYS A 151 21.72 5.59 -1.03
CA LYS A 151 21.18 4.85 0.11
C LYS A 151 20.50 3.58 -0.34
N THR A 152 20.50 2.54 0.51
CA THR A 152 19.82 1.27 0.24
C THR A 152 18.79 1.00 1.31
N ILE A 153 17.51 1.03 0.94
CA ILE A 153 16.38 0.60 1.76
C ILE A 153 15.96 -0.77 1.26
N VAL A 154 15.98 -1.74 2.15
CA VAL A 154 15.48 -3.09 1.86
C VAL A 154 13.97 -3.04 1.79
N TRP A 155 13.42 -3.51 0.69
CA TRP A 155 11.98 -3.62 0.49
C TRP A 155 11.56 -5.08 0.49
N PHE A 156 10.48 -5.40 1.21
CA PHE A 156 9.94 -6.75 1.25
C PHE A 156 8.42 -6.76 1.31
N GLU A 157 7.85 -7.89 0.90
CA GLU A 157 6.41 -8.11 0.75
C GLU A 157 5.92 -9.21 1.69
N ASP A 158 4.62 -9.45 1.71
CA ASP A 158 4.02 -10.60 2.39
C ASP A 158 4.39 -11.91 1.69
N ALA A 159 4.30 -13.02 2.43
CA ALA A 159 4.49 -14.36 1.89
C ALA A 159 3.18 -14.89 1.29
N PHE A 160 3.18 -15.19 -0.01
CA PHE A 160 2.01 -15.70 -0.75
C PHE A 160 2.26 -17.03 -1.46
N ARG A 161 3.42 -17.68 -1.28
CA ARG A 161 3.73 -18.95 -1.93
C ARG A 161 3.28 -20.13 -1.11
N SER A 162 2.49 -21.02 -1.71
CA SER A 162 2.00 -22.25 -1.09
C SER A 162 3.01 -23.42 -1.09
N ASP A 163 4.08 -23.32 -1.89
CA ASP A 163 5.09 -24.36 -2.04
C ASP A 163 6.25 -24.29 -1.02
N ILE A 164 6.30 -23.25 -0.20
CA ILE A 164 7.31 -23.14 0.86
C ILE A 164 7.01 -24.13 1.99
N PRO A 165 8.01 -24.89 2.46
CA PRO A 165 7.81 -25.83 3.55
C PRO A 165 7.21 -25.17 4.79
N ASN A 166 6.22 -25.85 5.38
CA ASN A 166 5.48 -25.42 6.58
C ASN A 166 4.62 -24.13 6.43
N ILE A 167 4.43 -23.59 5.22
CA ILE A 167 3.59 -22.41 5.01
C ILE A 167 2.17 -22.61 5.52
N SER A 168 1.64 -23.85 5.41
CA SER A 168 0.29 -24.20 5.90
C SER A 168 0.08 -23.92 7.38
N ALA A 169 1.15 -23.97 8.19
CA ALA A 169 1.08 -23.62 9.61
C ALA A 169 0.89 -22.11 9.86
N LEU A 170 1.10 -21.27 8.84
CA LEU A 170 1.02 -19.82 8.92
C LEU A 170 -0.22 -19.27 8.20
N GLN A 171 -0.80 -20.05 7.28
CA GLN A 171 -1.86 -19.58 6.40
C GLN A 171 -3.13 -19.14 7.16
N GLU A 172 -3.79 -18.17 6.57
CA GLU A 172 -5.12 -17.75 6.99
C GLU A 172 -6.15 -18.85 6.74
N ILE A 173 -7.23 -18.84 7.51
CA ILE A 173 -8.35 -19.78 7.37
C ILE A 173 -9.59 -19.00 6.94
N ASP A 174 -10.24 -19.45 5.87
CA ASP A 174 -11.45 -18.83 5.33
C ASP A 174 -12.72 -19.21 6.11
N LEU A 175 -13.88 -18.70 5.68
CA LEU A 175 -15.19 -18.99 6.25
C LEU A 175 -15.55 -20.49 6.21
N SER A 176 -15.03 -21.22 5.24
CA SER A 176 -15.30 -22.66 5.05
C SER A 176 -14.33 -23.56 5.81
N GLY A 177 -13.28 -22.98 6.41
CA GLY A 177 -12.24 -23.72 7.13
C GLY A 177 -11.06 -24.13 6.24
N ASN A 178 -10.97 -23.64 5.01
CA ASN A 178 -9.86 -23.91 4.10
C ASN A 178 -8.71 -22.94 4.34
N HIS A 179 -7.49 -23.39 4.00
CA HIS A 179 -6.32 -22.54 3.96
C HIS A 179 -6.40 -21.57 2.77
N ALA A 180 -6.12 -20.28 3.02
CA ALA A 180 -5.95 -19.28 1.99
C ALA A 180 -4.48 -19.20 1.56
N ASP A 181 -4.21 -18.54 0.43
CA ASP A 181 -2.84 -18.31 -0.04
C ASP A 181 -2.08 -17.26 0.78
N THR A 182 -2.78 -16.54 1.66
CA THR A 182 -2.22 -15.51 2.53
C THR A 182 -1.87 -16.04 3.91
N VAL A 183 -0.98 -15.33 4.62
CA VAL A 183 -0.50 -15.69 5.97
C VAL A 183 -1.09 -14.78 7.04
N CYS A 184 -1.32 -15.31 8.22
CA CYS A 184 -2.03 -14.61 9.28
C CYS A 184 -1.10 -13.72 10.13
N PHE A 185 -1.39 -12.43 10.26
CA PHE A 185 -0.64 -11.48 11.09
C PHE A 185 -0.68 -11.83 12.59
N ASN A 186 -1.70 -12.54 13.05
CA ASN A 186 -1.81 -12.96 14.45
C ASN A 186 -1.11 -14.29 14.72
N ASN A 187 -0.60 -14.97 13.68
CA ASN A 187 0.14 -16.22 13.87
C ASN A 187 1.55 -15.92 14.40
N PRO A 188 1.94 -16.44 15.55
CA PRO A 188 3.25 -16.16 16.14
C PRO A 188 4.42 -16.62 15.28
N ASN A 189 4.28 -17.71 14.53
CA ASN A 189 5.33 -18.16 13.60
C ASN A 189 5.58 -17.14 12.48
N TYR A 190 4.52 -16.57 11.90
CA TYR A 190 4.69 -15.53 10.88
C TYR A 190 5.26 -14.25 11.47
N ARG A 191 4.77 -13.80 12.62
CA ARG A 191 5.33 -12.62 13.30
C ARG A 191 6.81 -12.81 13.64
N ASN A 192 7.20 -13.97 14.16
CA ASN A 192 8.59 -14.30 14.44
C ASN A 192 9.45 -14.39 13.17
N PHE A 193 8.88 -14.86 12.05
CA PHE A 193 9.56 -14.82 10.76
C PHE A 193 9.82 -13.36 10.31
N LEU A 194 8.83 -12.48 10.40
CA LEU A 194 9.01 -11.07 10.05
C LEU A 194 10.07 -10.38 10.92
N LEU A 195 10.09 -10.65 12.23
CA LEU A 195 11.12 -10.12 13.11
C LEU A 195 12.49 -10.71 12.79
N GLY A 196 12.56 -12.02 12.50
CA GLY A 196 13.80 -12.69 12.13
C GLY A 196 14.42 -12.14 10.85
N ILE A 197 13.60 -11.91 9.80
CA ILE A 197 14.11 -11.42 8.52
C ILE A 197 14.62 -9.98 8.61
N VAL A 198 13.93 -9.09 9.34
CA VAL A 198 14.40 -7.71 9.53
C VAL A 198 15.61 -7.64 10.45
N GLU A 199 15.74 -8.54 11.44
CA GLU A 199 16.94 -8.63 12.27
C GLU A 199 18.13 -9.14 11.47
N ASP A 200 17.93 -10.16 10.63
CA ASP A 200 18.98 -10.71 9.76
C ASP A 200 19.57 -9.58 8.90
N TRP A 201 18.75 -8.88 8.15
CA TRP A 201 19.24 -7.81 7.27
C TRP A 201 19.88 -6.66 8.05
N SER A 202 19.29 -6.24 9.18
CA SER A 202 19.80 -5.14 10.00
C SER A 202 21.17 -5.41 10.64
N ARG A 203 21.49 -6.69 10.90
CA ARG A 203 22.75 -7.10 11.52
C ARG A 203 23.81 -7.56 10.53
N SER A 204 23.38 -8.09 9.39
CA SER A 204 24.28 -8.75 8.44
C SER A 204 24.72 -7.82 7.29
N TYR A 205 24.01 -6.70 7.07
CA TYR A 205 24.28 -5.79 5.95
C TYR A 205 24.26 -4.32 6.37
N ASP A 206 25.03 -3.49 5.65
CA ASP A 206 25.08 -2.01 5.86
C ASP A 206 23.93 -1.32 5.10
N ILE A 207 22.69 -1.58 5.54
CA ILE A 207 21.47 -0.99 4.98
C ILE A 207 21.17 0.37 5.61
N ASP A 208 20.39 1.22 4.92
CA ASP A 208 19.91 2.51 5.46
C ASP A 208 18.50 2.44 6.04
N GLY A 209 17.77 1.39 5.73
CA GLY A 209 16.41 1.23 6.24
C GLY A 209 15.67 0.04 5.66
N ILE A 210 14.42 -0.08 6.09
CA ILE A 210 13.52 -1.18 5.75
C ILE A 210 12.15 -0.62 5.38
N MET A 211 11.56 -1.12 4.30
CA MET A 211 10.18 -0.86 3.90
C MET A 211 9.42 -2.18 3.76
N TRP A 212 8.36 -2.33 4.54
CA TRP A 212 7.45 -3.46 4.36
C TRP A 212 6.20 -3.05 3.58
N CYS A 213 5.75 -3.97 2.72
CA CYS A 213 4.57 -3.82 1.89
C CYS A 213 3.58 -4.94 2.19
N SER A 214 2.39 -4.58 2.66
CA SER A 214 1.23 -5.45 2.65
C SER A 214 0.11 -4.76 1.90
N GLU A 215 -0.24 -5.29 0.72
CA GLU A 215 -1.28 -4.71 -0.14
C GLU A 215 -2.65 -5.37 0.07
N ARG A 216 -2.80 -6.10 1.18
CA ARG A 216 -4.04 -6.80 1.50
C ARG A 216 -5.10 -5.86 2.07
N GLN A 217 -6.34 -6.20 1.81
CA GLN A 217 -7.52 -5.58 2.43
C GLN A 217 -8.05 -6.48 3.55
N GLY A 218 -8.83 -5.91 4.45
CA GLY A 218 -9.49 -6.64 5.51
C GLY A 218 -10.68 -7.47 5.02
N ALA A 219 -11.24 -8.21 5.95
CA ALA A 219 -12.30 -9.18 5.70
C ALA A 219 -13.57 -8.56 5.10
N PHE A 220 -13.95 -7.36 5.56
CA PHE A 220 -15.17 -6.68 5.13
C PHE A 220 -15.05 -6.13 3.70
N SER A 221 -13.94 -5.45 3.38
CA SER A 221 -13.66 -4.97 2.04
C SER A 221 -13.58 -6.12 1.03
N ASN A 222 -12.92 -7.21 1.39
CA ASN A 222 -12.86 -8.42 0.55
C ASN A 222 -14.23 -9.08 0.37
N ALA A 223 -15.04 -9.19 1.43
CA ALA A 223 -16.39 -9.75 1.33
C ALA A 223 -17.31 -8.94 0.42
N LEU A 224 -17.18 -7.62 0.41
CA LEU A 224 -17.93 -6.73 -0.48
C LEU A 224 -17.47 -6.82 -1.94
N GLY A 225 -16.33 -7.43 -2.21
CA GLY A 225 -15.69 -7.38 -3.52
C GLY A 225 -15.24 -5.96 -3.88
N ALA A 226 -14.91 -5.14 -2.88
CA ALA A 226 -14.45 -3.76 -3.06
C ALA A 226 -12.99 -3.74 -3.54
N GLU A 227 -12.77 -4.20 -4.76
CA GLU A 227 -11.49 -4.59 -5.34
C GLU A 227 -11.23 -3.80 -6.65
N GLN A 228 -9.99 -3.33 -6.80
CA GLN A 228 -9.58 -2.40 -7.86
C GLN A 228 -9.28 -3.07 -9.21
N GLU A 229 -9.04 -4.38 -9.25
CA GLU A 229 -8.68 -5.08 -10.49
C GLU A 229 -9.88 -5.73 -11.18
N GLY A 230 -11.10 -5.54 -10.64
CA GLY A 230 -12.32 -6.08 -11.22
C GLY A 230 -12.43 -7.61 -11.18
N ARG A 231 -11.60 -8.26 -10.35
CA ARG A 231 -11.60 -9.73 -10.19
C ARG A 231 -12.88 -10.22 -9.52
N ASP A 232 -13.38 -11.36 -9.95
CA ASP A 232 -14.51 -12.03 -9.28
C ASP A 232 -14.02 -12.75 -8.02
N ILE A 233 -13.92 -12.03 -6.92
CA ILE A 233 -13.52 -12.60 -5.63
C ILE A 233 -14.68 -13.44 -5.08
N ASN A 234 -14.40 -14.69 -4.71
CA ASN A 234 -15.36 -15.53 -4.01
C ASN A 234 -15.60 -14.99 -2.59
N PRO A 235 -16.81 -14.48 -2.26
CA PRO A 235 -17.07 -13.89 -0.96
C PRO A 235 -17.04 -14.89 0.21
N LEU A 236 -16.92 -16.18 -0.05
CA LEU A 236 -16.72 -17.22 0.97
C LEU A 236 -15.23 -17.42 1.34
N GLN A 237 -14.31 -16.91 0.52
CA GLN A 237 -12.87 -16.96 0.79
C GLN A 237 -12.37 -15.82 1.70
N VAL A 238 -13.28 -15.22 2.44
CA VAL A 238 -12.96 -14.18 3.42
C VAL A 238 -12.15 -14.76 4.58
N THR A 239 -11.07 -14.11 4.96
CA THR A 239 -10.15 -14.47 6.05
C THR A 239 -10.06 -13.33 7.09
N CYS A 240 -9.58 -13.53 8.32
CA CYS A 240 -9.01 -14.78 8.81
C CYS A 240 -9.84 -15.32 10.00
N PHE A 241 -10.22 -16.58 9.94
CA PHE A 241 -10.93 -17.31 11.00
C PHE A 241 -10.06 -18.41 11.63
N CYS A 242 -8.73 -18.24 11.64
CA CYS A 242 -7.80 -19.15 12.29
C CYS A 242 -7.91 -19.09 13.83
N PRO A 243 -7.39 -20.08 14.56
CA PRO A 243 -7.46 -20.11 16.03
C PRO A 243 -6.90 -18.85 16.69
N PHE A 244 -5.84 -18.25 16.17
CA PHE A 244 -5.23 -17.03 16.72
C PHE A 244 -6.16 -15.81 16.57
N CYS A 245 -6.80 -15.65 15.42
CA CYS A 245 -7.77 -14.56 15.19
C CYS A 245 -9.01 -14.76 16.05
N ILE A 246 -9.52 -15.99 16.18
CA ILE A 246 -10.66 -16.32 17.04
C ILE A 246 -10.34 -16.02 18.51
N GLN A 247 -9.16 -16.41 18.99
CA GLN A 247 -8.73 -16.12 20.35
C GLN A 247 -8.63 -14.62 20.62
N LYS A 248 -8.02 -13.88 19.70
CA LYS A 248 -7.88 -12.42 19.78
C LYS A 248 -9.23 -11.72 19.76
N ALA A 249 -10.16 -12.15 18.89
CA ALA A 249 -11.52 -11.65 18.84
C ALA A 249 -12.24 -11.83 20.19
N LYS A 250 -12.21 -13.04 20.76
CA LYS A 250 -12.80 -13.32 22.07
C LYS A 250 -12.22 -12.45 23.18
N ALA A 251 -10.89 -12.24 23.18
CA ALA A 251 -10.22 -11.37 24.15
C ALA A 251 -10.66 -9.89 24.04
N ARG A 252 -11.14 -9.47 22.86
CA ARG A 252 -11.70 -8.13 22.60
C ARG A 252 -13.21 -8.05 22.73
N GLY A 253 -13.87 -9.10 23.20
CA GLY A 253 -15.34 -9.14 23.35
C GLY A 253 -16.09 -9.30 22.02
N ILE A 254 -15.41 -9.66 20.92
CA ILE A 254 -16.03 -9.93 19.62
C ILE A 254 -16.47 -11.40 19.60
N ASN A 255 -17.73 -11.64 19.22
CA ASN A 255 -18.26 -13.00 19.09
C ASN A 255 -17.90 -13.59 17.71
N PRO A 256 -16.99 -14.59 17.61
CA PRO A 256 -16.55 -15.12 16.33
C PRO A 256 -17.64 -15.84 15.53
N ASP A 257 -18.59 -16.48 16.23
CA ASP A 257 -19.69 -17.21 15.58
C ASP A 257 -20.67 -16.23 14.92
N ARG A 258 -20.97 -15.11 15.59
CA ARG A 258 -21.79 -14.05 15.02
C ARG A 258 -21.06 -13.33 13.88
N ALA A 259 -19.75 -13.10 13.99
CA ALA A 259 -18.94 -12.59 12.88
C ALA A 259 -19.04 -13.52 11.65
N ARG A 260 -18.83 -14.83 11.84
CA ARG A 260 -18.99 -15.84 10.78
C ARG A 260 -20.39 -15.81 10.14
N GLN A 261 -21.45 -15.76 10.95
CA GLN A 261 -22.82 -15.63 10.44
C GLN A 261 -23.02 -14.35 9.64
N GLY A 262 -22.47 -13.23 10.10
CA GLY A 262 -22.51 -11.95 9.41
C GLY A 262 -21.82 -12.03 8.05
N PHE A 263 -20.62 -12.61 7.98
CA PHE A 263 -19.90 -12.77 6.71
C PHE A 263 -20.58 -13.75 5.75
N LEU A 264 -21.21 -14.83 6.24
CA LEU A 264 -22.02 -15.70 5.40
C LEU A 264 -23.25 -14.98 4.84
N ALA A 265 -23.92 -14.15 5.64
CA ALA A 265 -25.03 -13.31 5.18
C ALA A 265 -24.56 -12.26 4.15
N LEU A 266 -23.40 -11.64 4.38
CA LEU A 266 -22.78 -10.70 3.45
C LEU A 266 -22.38 -11.38 2.13
N ALA A 267 -21.81 -12.59 2.19
CA ALA A 267 -21.51 -13.41 1.01
C ALA A 267 -22.75 -13.73 0.18
N ALA A 268 -23.87 -14.06 0.85
CA ALA A 268 -25.15 -14.28 0.18
C ALA A 268 -25.67 -12.99 -0.48
N PHE A 269 -25.55 -11.84 0.18
CA PHE A 269 -25.91 -10.53 -0.37
C PHE A 269 -25.10 -10.22 -1.64
N VAL A 270 -23.77 -10.34 -1.58
CA VAL A 270 -22.86 -10.11 -2.72
C VAL A 270 -23.18 -11.07 -3.88
N THR A 271 -23.32 -12.36 -3.61
CA THR A 271 -23.64 -13.39 -4.61
C THR A 271 -24.99 -13.11 -5.29
N ASN A 272 -26.00 -12.67 -4.53
CA ASN A 272 -27.30 -12.31 -5.10
C ASN A 272 -27.22 -11.03 -5.94
N GLY A 273 -26.46 -10.03 -5.48
CA GLY A 273 -26.23 -8.79 -6.21
C GLY A 273 -25.59 -9.04 -7.58
N ARG A 274 -24.52 -9.83 -7.63
CA ARG A 274 -23.85 -10.22 -8.89
C ARG A 274 -24.77 -11.00 -9.86
N LYS A 275 -25.80 -11.67 -9.33
CA LYS A 275 -26.84 -12.33 -10.13
C LYS A 275 -28.02 -11.41 -10.51
N GLY A 276 -27.89 -10.10 -10.24
CA GLY A 276 -28.95 -9.12 -10.50
C GLY A 276 -30.19 -9.25 -9.60
N ARG A 277 -30.09 -9.96 -8.49
CA ARG A 277 -31.18 -10.13 -7.51
C ARG A 277 -31.21 -8.95 -6.55
N ARG A 278 -31.88 -7.89 -6.97
CA ARG A 278 -32.02 -6.67 -6.17
C ARG A 278 -32.79 -6.94 -4.88
N PRO A 279 -32.30 -6.52 -3.68
CA PRO A 279 -33.08 -6.57 -2.43
C PRO A 279 -34.32 -5.67 -2.53
N VAL A 280 -35.38 -6.00 -1.76
CA VAL A 280 -36.65 -5.27 -1.78
C VAL A 280 -36.47 -3.78 -1.51
N ASP A 281 -35.67 -3.44 -0.49
CA ASP A 281 -35.45 -2.04 -0.08
C ASP A 281 -34.21 -1.42 -0.76
N GLY A 282 -33.55 -2.13 -1.71
CA GLY A 282 -32.34 -1.69 -2.38
C GLY A 282 -31.04 -2.18 -1.69
N TYR A 283 -29.94 -2.13 -2.45
CA TYR A 283 -28.66 -2.68 -2.01
C TYR A 283 -28.08 -1.95 -0.81
N TYR A 284 -28.10 -0.61 -0.84
CA TYR A 284 -27.50 0.19 0.23
C TYR A 284 -28.25 0.02 1.56
N VAL A 285 -29.58 -0.03 1.53
CA VAL A 285 -30.40 -0.28 2.73
C VAL A 285 -30.17 -1.67 3.29
N GLU A 286 -30.06 -2.69 2.42
CA GLU A 286 -29.80 -4.05 2.85
C GLU A 286 -28.41 -4.21 3.48
N LEU A 287 -27.39 -3.55 2.95
CA LEU A 287 -26.09 -3.51 3.59
C LEU A 287 -26.17 -2.96 5.02
N TRP A 288 -26.85 -1.82 5.23
CA TRP A 288 -27.02 -1.26 6.57
C TRP A 288 -27.79 -2.20 7.49
N ARG A 289 -28.80 -2.90 6.96
CA ARG A 289 -29.54 -3.91 7.71
C ARG A 289 -28.64 -5.07 8.16
N LEU A 290 -27.73 -5.51 7.31
CA LEU A 290 -26.72 -6.51 7.64
C LEU A 290 -25.77 -6.02 8.76
N MET A 291 -25.25 -4.81 8.64
CA MET A 291 -24.37 -4.23 9.65
C MET A 291 -25.05 -4.04 11.01
N LEU A 292 -26.33 -3.57 11.01
CA LEU A 292 -27.12 -3.44 12.25
C LEU A 292 -27.42 -4.80 12.89
N ARG A 293 -27.62 -5.84 12.09
CA ARG A 293 -27.88 -7.20 12.57
C ARG A 293 -26.61 -7.89 13.06
N TYR A 294 -25.49 -7.62 12.40
CA TYR A 294 -24.18 -8.22 12.66
C TYR A 294 -23.10 -7.14 12.82
N PRO A 295 -23.10 -6.37 13.92
CA PRO A 295 -22.08 -5.35 14.16
C PRO A 295 -20.67 -5.95 14.24
N GLU A 296 -20.57 -7.26 14.44
CA GLU A 296 -19.32 -8.01 14.40
C GLU A 296 -18.61 -7.95 13.04
N LEU A 297 -19.28 -7.62 11.94
CA LEU A 297 -18.66 -7.39 10.63
C LEU A 297 -17.62 -6.27 10.71
N LEU A 298 -18.00 -5.12 11.26
CA LEU A 298 -17.08 -3.99 11.42
C LEU A 298 -16.07 -4.23 12.54
N ALA A 299 -16.47 -4.91 13.63
CA ALA A 299 -15.55 -5.26 14.69
C ALA A 299 -14.46 -6.24 14.21
N TRP A 300 -14.77 -7.15 13.29
CA TRP A 300 -13.82 -8.08 12.69
C TRP A 300 -12.86 -7.38 11.72
N GLU A 301 -13.36 -6.41 10.95
CA GLU A 301 -12.54 -5.55 10.10
C GLU A 301 -11.52 -4.77 10.94
N MET A 302 -11.97 -4.14 12.03
CA MET A 302 -11.07 -3.44 12.95
C MET A 302 -10.08 -4.38 13.63
N LEU A 303 -10.45 -5.62 13.93
CA LEU A 303 -9.52 -6.64 14.45
C LEU A 303 -8.38 -6.90 13.45
N TRP A 304 -8.70 -6.99 12.16
CA TRP A 304 -7.72 -7.18 11.09
C TRP A 304 -6.80 -5.97 10.94
N THR A 305 -7.38 -4.77 10.84
CA THR A 305 -6.65 -3.49 10.74
C THR A 305 -5.68 -3.28 11.90
N ASP A 306 -6.14 -3.54 13.13
CA ASP A 306 -5.29 -3.45 14.32
C ASP A 306 -4.19 -4.51 14.32
N SER A 307 -4.46 -5.71 13.80
CA SER A 307 -3.43 -6.76 13.69
C SER A 307 -2.31 -6.38 12.73
N LEU A 308 -2.64 -5.70 11.64
CA LEU A 308 -1.67 -5.13 10.71
C LEU A 308 -0.85 -4.01 11.38
N ARG A 309 -1.51 -3.07 12.07
CA ARG A 309 -0.84 -1.97 12.81
C ARG A 309 0.09 -2.49 13.91
N GLU A 310 -0.34 -3.52 14.66
CA GLU A 310 0.51 -4.18 15.65
C GLU A 310 1.74 -4.85 15.01
N THR A 311 1.60 -5.37 13.80
CA THR A 311 2.72 -5.93 13.05
C THR A 311 3.70 -4.84 12.61
N TYR A 312 3.21 -3.69 12.12
CA TYR A 312 4.03 -2.52 11.85
C TYR A 312 4.79 -2.08 13.11
N ALA A 313 4.10 -1.91 14.23
CA ALA A 313 4.72 -1.52 15.50
C ALA A 313 5.80 -2.53 15.94
N ALA A 314 5.54 -3.83 15.82
CA ALA A 314 6.50 -4.86 16.19
C ALA A 314 7.77 -4.80 15.35
N ILE A 315 7.65 -4.66 14.03
CA ILE A 315 8.78 -4.50 13.12
C ILE A 315 9.55 -3.22 13.45
N TYR A 316 8.85 -2.08 13.59
CA TYR A 316 9.46 -0.79 13.89
C TYR A 316 10.29 -0.85 15.16
N HIS A 317 9.71 -1.25 16.28
CA HIS A 317 10.40 -1.32 17.56
C HIS A 317 11.56 -2.31 17.54
N HIS A 318 11.40 -3.45 16.88
CA HIS A 318 12.48 -4.45 16.78
C HIS A 318 13.69 -3.90 16.02
N VAL A 319 13.47 -3.28 14.88
CA VAL A 319 14.55 -2.66 14.08
C VAL A 319 15.21 -1.52 14.86
N LYS A 320 14.42 -0.66 15.52
CA LYS A 320 14.96 0.46 16.32
C LYS A 320 15.76 0.02 17.54
N GLN A 321 15.45 -1.14 18.13
CA GLN A 321 16.27 -1.76 19.18
C GLN A 321 17.61 -2.28 18.67
N ILE A 322 17.67 -2.74 17.41
CA ILE A 322 18.91 -3.22 16.79
C ILE A 322 19.78 -2.04 16.38
N ASN A 323 19.22 -1.11 15.63
CA ASN A 323 19.91 0.09 15.18
C ASN A 323 18.89 1.26 15.04
N PRO A 324 18.90 2.24 15.94
CA PRO A 324 17.95 3.36 15.91
C PRO A 324 18.13 4.29 14.70
N ALA A 325 19.27 4.23 14.01
CA ALA A 325 19.54 5.05 12.82
C ALA A 325 18.87 4.52 11.55
N LEU A 326 18.47 3.24 11.52
CA LEU A 326 17.78 2.68 10.35
C LEU A 326 16.39 3.30 10.17
N GLY A 327 16.10 3.77 8.96
CA GLY A 327 14.76 4.21 8.59
C GLY A 327 13.80 3.01 8.47
N VAL A 328 12.61 3.11 9.07
CA VAL A 328 11.57 2.08 8.95
C VAL A 328 10.29 2.71 8.46
N GLY A 329 9.71 2.14 7.42
CA GLY A 329 8.49 2.70 6.85
C GLY A 329 7.63 1.69 6.09
N TRP A 330 6.52 2.19 5.61
CA TRP A 330 5.44 1.37 5.08
C TRP A 330 5.06 1.83 3.68
N HIS A 331 4.64 0.84 2.87
CA HIS A 331 4.03 1.06 1.58
C HIS A 331 2.50 0.97 1.74
N ILE A 332 1.79 2.04 1.41
CA ILE A 332 0.32 2.08 1.40
C ILE A 332 -0.18 1.88 -0.02
N SER A 333 -0.97 0.82 -0.23
CA SER A 333 -1.50 0.40 -1.52
C SER A 333 -2.35 1.47 -2.21
N SER A 334 -2.42 1.40 -3.55
CA SER A 334 -3.31 2.22 -4.39
C SER A 334 -4.80 2.06 -4.04
N THR A 335 -5.22 0.98 -3.41
CA THR A 335 -6.58 0.79 -2.89
C THR A 335 -7.03 1.95 -2.01
N ASN A 336 -6.10 2.58 -1.29
CA ASN A 336 -6.33 3.80 -0.51
C ASN A 336 -6.89 4.96 -1.35
N SER A 337 -6.61 5.00 -2.65
CA SER A 337 -7.09 6.04 -3.56
C SER A 337 -8.47 5.77 -4.15
N PHE A 338 -9.00 4.56 -4.02
CA PHE A 338 -10.26 4.17 -4.67
C PHE A 338 -11.35 3.77 -3.68
N ASN A 339 -10.98 3.00 -2.64
CA ASN A 339 -11.91 2.46 -1.66
C ASN A 339 -11.99 3.35 -0.41
N PRO A 340 -13.11 4.06 -0.17
CA PRO A 340 -13.27 4.91 1.02
C PRO A 340 -13.20 4.14 2.35
N ILE A 341 -13.57 2.85 2.37
CA ILE A 341 -13.48 2.00 3.57
C ILE A 341 -12.01 1.75 3.90
N TYR A 342 -11.24 1.25 2.92
CA TYR A 342 -9.81 1.03 3.10
C TYR A 342 -9.08 2.33 3.43
N ARG A 343 -9.46 3.45 2.83
CA ARG A 343 -8.91 4.77 3.17
C ARG A 343 -9.15 5.15 4.63
N ALA A 344 -10.33 4.85 5.17
CA ALA A 344 -10.65 5.10 6.58
C ALA A 344 -9.80 4.23 7.53
N GLU A 345 -9.46 3.02 7.12
CA GLU A 345 -8.57 2.12 7.87
C GLU A 345 -7.11 2.59 7.86
N GLN A 346 -6.67 3.26 6.78
CA GLN A 346 -5.32 3.79 6.62
C GLN A 346 -5.18 5.19 7.25
N ASP A 347 -5.45 5.30 8.55
CA ASP A 347 -5.24 6.53 9.32
C ASP A 347 -3.74 6.81 9.46
N LEU A 348 -3.26 7.82 8.71
CA LEU A 348 -1.84 8.18 8.67
C LEU A 348 -1.34 8.72 10.01
N ALA A 349 -2.19 9.41 10.77
CA ALA A 349 -1.82 9.90 12.11
C ALA A 349 -1.62 8.74 13.09
N ALA A 350 -2.43 7.67 12.98
CA ALA A 350 -2.27 6.46 13.79
C ALA A 350 -1.06 5.61 13.37
N LEU A 351 -0.61 5.70 12.10
CA LEU A 351 0.59 5.00 11.61
C LEU A 351 1.89 5.74 11.96
N ALA A 352 1.85 7.06 12.01
CA ALA A 352 3.03 7.91 12.17
C ALA A 352 3.92 7.57 13.38
N PRO A 353 3.42 7.20 14.58
CA PRO A 353 4.26 6.86 15.73
C PRO A 353 5.23 5.68 15.50
N ASN A 354 4.91 4.82 14.55
CA ASN A 354 5.72 3.66 14.19
C ASN A 354 6.24 3.75 12.75
N SER A 355 6.55 4.97 12.28
CA SER A 355 6.95 5.22 10.90
C SER A 355 7.96 6.36 10.81
N ASP A 356 9.15 6.11 10.31
CA ASP A 356 10.06 7.21 9.93
C ASP A 356 9.64 7.81 8.57
N PHE A 357 9.05 6.99 7.71
CA PHE A 357 8.50 7.40 6.42
C PHE A 357 7.29 6.55 6.03
N ILE A 358 6.44 7.13 5.19
CA ILE A 358 5.34 6.41 4.55
C ILE A 358 5.40 6.69 3.04
N LYS A 359 5.40 5.61 2.25
CA LYS A 359 5.19 5.67 0.82
C LYS A 359 3.70 5.52 0.52
N ILE A 360 3.10 6.50 -0.11
CA ILE A 360 1.73 6.41 -0.63
C ILE A 360 1.79 6.15 -2.14
N VAL A 361 1.08 5.13 -2.59
CA VAL A 361 0.96 4.81 -4.01
C VAL A 361 0.06 5.84 -4.69
N MET A 362 0.63 6.60 -5.63
CA MET A 362 -0.07 7.63 -6.41
C MET A 362 0.16 7.38 -7.91
N TYR A 363 -0.10 6.15 -8.34
CA TYR A 363 0.17 5.66 -9.68
C TYR A 363 -0.89 6.16 -10.67
N ASN A 364 -0.69 7.37 -11.19
CA ASN A 364 -1.68 8.06 -12.00
C ASN A 364 -1.97 7.36 -13.34
N ASN A 365 -0.98 6.78 -14.00
CA ASN A 365 -1.19 6.14 -15.29
C ASN A 365 -2.13 4.91 -15.19
N CYS A 366 -1.90 4.01 -14.24
CA CYS A 366 -2.76 2.84 -14.04
C CYS A 366 -4.00 3.12 -13.15
N ALA A 367 -4.12 4.31 -12.54
CA ALA A 367 -5.23 4.65 -11.65
C ALA A 367 -6.59 4.63 -12.35
N GLY A 368 -6.65 5.04 -13.61
CA GLY A 368 -7.90 5.08 -14.37
C GLY A 368 -8.52 3.70 -14.53
N GLU A 369 -7.73 2.72 -14.95
CA GLU A 369 -8.13 1.32 -15.06
C GLU A 369 -8.56 0.75 -13.70
N ARG A 370 -7.79 1.00 -12.66
CA ARG A 370 -8.07 0.51 -11.30
C ARG A 370 -9.34 1.12 -10.71
N MET A 371 -9.58 2.41 -10.92
CA MET A 371 -10.83 3.05 -10.50
C MET A 371 -12.02 2.48 -11.26
N ALA A 372 -11.88 2.25 -12.57
CA ALA A 372 -12.95 1.63 -13.36
C ALA A 372 -13.27 0.21 -12.87
N GLY A 373 -12.24 -0.58 -12.56
CA GLY A 373 -12.38 -1.90 -11.94
C GLY A 373 -13.09 -1.85 -10.58
N TYR A 374 -12.69 -0.94 -9.72
CA TYR A 374 -13.34 -0.72 -8.43
C TYR A 374 -14.84 -0.35 -8.59
N ILE A 375 -15.15 0.64 -9.44
CA ILE A 375 -16.55 1.04 -9.70
C ILE A 375 -17.37 -0.13 -10.27
N SER A 376 -16.79 -0.90 -11.19
CA SER A 376 -17.44 -2.10 -11.74
C SER A 376 -17.77 -3.10 -10.63
N SER A 377 -16.84 -3.36 -9.71
CA SER A 377 -17.03 -4.32 -8.62
C SER A 377 -18.14 -3.89 -7.65
N VAL A 378 -18.11 -2.66 -7.16
CA VAL A 378 -19.06 -2.19 -6.14
C VAL A 378 -20.42 -1.80 -6.70
N SER A 379 -20.53 -1.49 -7.99
CA SER A 379 -21.81 -1.22 -8.66
C SER A 379 -22.67 -2.48 -8.89
N GLN A 380 -22.10 -3.66 -8.70
CA GLN A 380 -22.83 -4.92 -8.76
C GLN A 380 -23.34 -5.39 -7.38
N THR A 381 -22.97 -4.71 -6.32
CA THR A 381 -23.21 -5.13 -4.93
C THR A 381 -23.66 -3.97 -4.06
N LEU A 382 -22.73 -3.34 -3.33
CA LEU A 382 -22.98 -2.27 -2.37
C LEU A 382 -23.77 -1.08 -2.96
N TYR A 383 -23.47 -0.70 -4.20
CA TYR A 383 -24.10 0.43 -4.90
C TYR A 383 -24.90 0.00 -6.12
N GLY A 384 -25.47 -1.21 -6.10
CA GLY A 384 -26.20 -1.75 -7.24
C GLY A 384 -27.45 -0.98 -7.69
N ASP A 385 -27.89 0.00 -6.90
CA ASP A 385 -28.98 0.92 -7.26
C ASP A 385 -28.50 2.20 -7.98
N VAL A 386 -27.17 2.39 -8.11
CA VAL A 386 -26.59 3.62 -8.68
C VAL A 386 -25.92 3.30 -10.02
N PRO A 387 -26.26 4.03 -11.10
CA PRO A 387 -25.57 3.86 -12.38
C PRO A 387 -24.06 4.08 -12.22
N PRO A 388 -23.19 3.27 -12.86
CA PRO A 388 -21.75 3.30 -12.66
C PRO A 388 -21.10 4.68 -12.85
N GLN A 389 -21.52 5.47 -13.85
CA GLN A 389 -21.02 6.83 -14.05
C GLN A 389 -21.37 7.74 -12.89
N GLN A 390 -22.61 7.69 -12.39
CA GLN A 390 -23.03 8.51 -11.23
C GLN A 390 -22.31 8.08 -9.94
N LEU A 391 -22.02 6.79 -9.82
CA LEU A 391 -21.21 6.27 -8.71
C LEU A 391 -19.78 6.80 -8.78
N LEU A 392 -19.16 6.84 -9.97
CA LEU A 392 -17.85 7.47 -10.16
C LEU A 392 -17.89 8.95 -9.80
N ASP A 393 -18.90 9.69 -10.25
CA ASP A 393 -19.06 11.12 -9.95
C ASP A 393 -19.21 11.36 -8.43
N PHE A 394 -19.88 10.45 -7.72
CA PHE A 394 -19.96 10.47 -6.27
C PHE A 394 -18.58 10.24 -5.64
N HIS A 395 -17.82 9.23 -6.10
CA HIS A 395 -16.48 8.95 -5.60
C HIS A 395 -15.52 10.11 -5.85
N TYR A 396 -15.57 10.74 -7.01
CA TYR A 396 -14.77 11.93 -7.29
C TYR A 396 -15.03 13.07 -6.30
N ARG A 397 -16.30 13.31 -5.94
CA ARG A 397 -16.63 14.31 -4.92
C ARG A 397 -16.13 13.92 -3.53
N VAL A 398 -16.33 12.66 -3.12
CA VAL A 398 -15.90 12.17 -1.80
C VAL A 398 -14.38 12.16 -1.67
N LEU A 399 -13.67 11.73 -2.72
CA LEU A 399 -12.22 11.62 -2.74
C LEU A 399 -11.51 12.91 -3.16
N ASN A 400 -12.28 13.93 -3.58
CA ASN A 400 -11.78 15.20 -4.10
C ASN A 400 -10.93 15.05 -5.36
N TYR A 401 -11.41 14.27 -6.35
CA TYR A 401 -10.75 14.12 -7.65
C TYR A 401 -11.48 14.89 -8.75
N GLN A 402 -10.73 15.25 -9.80
CA GLN A 402 -11.24 15.93 -11.00
C GLN A 402 -10.67 15.25 -12.24
N GLU A 403 -11.23 14.09 -12.56
CA GLU A 403 -10.73 13.22 -13.62
C GLU A 403 -11.76 13.00 -14.73
N LYS A 404 -11.40 12.28 -15.76
CA LYS A 404 -12.24 12.00 -16.91
C LYS A 404 -13.42 11.06 -16.54
N PRO A 405 -14.50 11.01 -17.37
CA PRO A 405 -15.59 10.08 -17.19
C PRO A 405 -15.17 8.60 -17.26
N LEU A 406 -16.01 7.72 -16.69
CA LEU A 406 -15.76 6.29 -16.55
C LEU A 406 -15.30 5.60 -17.84
N ALA A 407 -15.96 5.92 -18.97
CA ALA A 407 -15.62 5.34 -20.26
C ALA A 407 -14.24 5.76 -20.82
N GLN A 408 -13.62 6.79 -20.25
CA GLN A 408 -12.35 7.35 -20.74
C GLN A 408 -11.17 7.01 -19.84
N ILE A 409 -11.38 6.93 -18.52
CA ILE A 409 -10.26 6.77 -17.56
C ILE A 409 -9.39 5.53 -17.77
N PRO A 410 -9.86 4.37 -18.26
CA PRO A 410 -8.98 3.25 -18.57
C PRO A 410 -7.94 3.60 -19.68
N PHE A 411 -8.33 4.47 -20.61
CA PHE A 411 -7.52 4.84 -21.78
C PHE A 411 -6.64 6.07 -21.55
N THR A 412 -6.99 6.92 -20.58
CA THR A 412 -6.26 8.17 -20.29
C THR A 412 -5.44 8.12 -19.01
N GLY A 413 -5.67 7.14 -18.15
CA GLY A 413 -5.20 7.19 -16.77
C GLY A 413 -5.86 8.35 -15.99
N PHE A 414 -5.28 8.69 -14.85
CA PHE A 414 -5.55 9.91 -14.10
C PHE A 414 -4.50 10.97 -14.43
N SER A 415 -4.85 12.23 -14.22
CA SER A 415 -3.95 13.35 -14.46
C SER A 415 -2.93 13.51 -13.31
N SER A 416 -1.95 14.39 -13.47
CA SER A 416 -1.04 14.78 -12.40
C SER A 416 -1.75 15.52 -11.25
N ASP A 417 -2.94 16.08 -11.47
CA ASP A 417 -3.78 16.69 -10.41
C ASP A 417 -4.17 15.67 -9.34
N TYR A 418 -4.41 14.41 -9.72
CA TYR A 418 -4.61 13.31 -8.77
C TYR A 418 -3.39 13.13 -7.85
N VAL A 419 -2.17 13.15 -8.40
CA VAL A 419 -0.93 13.04 -7.61
C VAL A 419 -0.80 14.21 -6.63
N LEU A 420 -1.09 15.43 -7.10
CA LEU A 420 -1.10 16.64 -6.27
C LEU A 420 -2.06 16.51 -5.09
N ARG A 421 -3.32 16.14 -5.36
CA ARG A 421 -4.37 16.02 -4.34
C ARG A 421 -4.08 14.94 -3.31
N GLU A 422 -3.64 13.76 -3.76
CA GLU A 422 -3.26 12.67 -2.85
C GLU A 422 -2.03 13.02 -2.01
N THR A 423 -1.06 13.71 -2.58
CA THR A 423 0.10 14.20 -1.81
C THR A 423 -0.32 15.23 -0.76
N GLN A 424 -1.13 16.21 -1.12
CA GLN A 424 -1.65 17.22 -0.18
C GLN A 424 -2.49 16.58 0.93
N ARG A 425 -3.38 15.65 0.60
CA ARG A 425 -4.17 14.91 1.58
C ARG A 425 -3.28 14.13 2.54
N SER A 426 -2.30 13.41 2.01
CA SER A 426 -1.38 12.60 2.81
C SER A 426 -0.50 13.47 3.71
N ARG A 427 -0.04 14.61 3.21
CA ARG A 427 0.68 15.61 4.01
C ARG A 427 -0.19 16.15 5.15
N ALA A 428 -1.45 16.46 4.87
CA ALA A 428 -2.39 16.90 5.89
C ALA A 428 -2.63 15.81 6.95
N GLY A 429 -2.75 14.54 6.54
CA GLY A 429 -2.89 13.41 7.46
C GLY A 429 -1.66 13.16 8.34
N LEU A 430 -0.47 13.63 7.93
CA LEU A 430 0.78 13.56 8.70
C LEU A 430 1.13 14.89 9.41
N ALA A 431 0.19 15.84 9.45
CA ALA A 431 0.46 17.13 10.08
C ALA A 431 0.82 16.97 11.57
N GLY A 432 1.85 17.69 12.01
CA GLY A 432 2.34 17.61 13.41
C GLY A 432 3.19 16.38 13.72
N THR A 433 3.52 15.55 12.74
CA THR A 433 4.43 14.40 12.88
C THR A 433 5.77 14.67 12.19
N ASN A 434 6.79 13.87 12.52
CA ASN A 434 8.10 13.88 11.85
C ASN A 434 8.21 12.85 10.72
N THR A 435 7.13 12.11 10.44
CA THR A 435 7.13 11.07 9.43
C THR A 435 7.25 11.66 8.04
N LEU A 436 8.23 11.19 7.26
CA LEU A 436 8.45 11.65 5.90
C LEU A 436 7.37 11.07 4.97
N LEU A 437 6.90 11.89 4.03
CA LEU A 437 5.97 11.49 2.98
C LEU A 437 6.72 11.29 1.66
N TRP A 438 6.66 10.08 1.12
CA TRP A 438 7.20 9.77 -0.19
C TRP A 438 6.07 9.36 -1.15
N SER A 439 5.94 10.12 -2.23
CA SER A 439 4.93 9.85 -3.27
C SER A 439 5.45 8.77 -4.22
N GLY A 440 4.72 7.66 -4.33
CA GLY A 440 5.01 6.63 -5.32
C GLY A 440 4.55 7.08 -6.71
N ILE A 441 5.47 7.18 -7.66
CA ILE A 441 5.23 7.63 -9.02
C ILE A 441 5.20 6.42 -9.96
N ASP A 442 4.19 6.38 -10.82
CA ASP A 442 4.02 5.36 -11.85
C ASP A 442 5.08 5.52 -12.96
N VAL A 443 5.84 4.46 -13.22
CA VAL A 443 6.70 4.36 -14.38
C VAL A 443 6.52 2.99 -15.02
N ASP A 444 5.80 2.94 -16.13
CA ASP A 444 5.53 1.74 -16.95
C ASP A 444 4.90 0.56 -16.19
N ILE A 445 4.08 0.85 -15.16
CA ILE A 445 3.30 -0.20 -14.50
C ILE A 445 2.36 -0.83 -15.53
N PRO A 446 2.33 -2.18 -15.63
CA PRO A 446 1.45 -2.88 -16.57
C PRO A 446 -0.01 -2.48 -16.43
N THR A 447 -0.63 -2.21 -17.56
CA THR A 447 -2.07 -1.98 -17.75
C THR A 447 -2.57 -2.89 -18.88
N GLU A 448 -3.87 -3.01 -19.06
CA GLU A 448 -4.40 -3.75 -20.22
C GLU A 448 -3.78 -3.23 -21.54
N PRO A 449 -3.58 -4.08 -22.57
CA PRO A 449 -2.80 -3.72 -23.76
C PRO A 449 -3.28 -2.45 -24.47
N THR A 450 -4.58 -2.19 -24.45
CA THR A 450 -5.20 -1.02 -25.12
C THR A 450 -5.40 0.18 -24.21
N HIS A 451 -5.10 0.03 -22.92
CA HIS A 451 -5.29 1.09 -21.92
C HIS A 451 -4.11 2.07 -21.87
N SER A 452 -4.22 3.06 -21.00
CA SER A 452 -3.23 4.11 -20.82
C SER A 452 -1.82 3.56 -20.63
N LYS A 453 -0.84 4.19 -21.27
CA LYS A 453 0.59 3.87 -21.13
C LYS A 453 1.34 5.08 -20.57
N CYS A 454 2.42 4.78 -19.87
CA CYS A 454 3.30 5.81 -19.35
C CYS A 454 3.99 6.61 -20.47
N SER A 455 4.41 7.82 -20.15
CA SER A 455 5.19 8.66 -21.05
C SER A 455 6.14 9.54 -20.25
N PRO A 456 7.25 10.03 -20.84
CA PRO A 456 8.18 10.94 -20.18
C PRO A 456 7.50 12.20 -19.61
N ASP A 457 6.57 12.79 -20.37
CA ASP A 457 5.80 13.95 -19.92
C ASP A 457 4.89 13.62 -18.74
N GLY A 458 4.22 12.46 -18.77
CA GLY A 458 3.38 11.99 -17.66
C GLY A 458 4.16 11.78 -16.36
N VAL A 459 5.36 11.19 -16.45
CA VAL A 459 6.26 11.03 -15.30
C VAL A 459 6.75 12.38 -14.79
N ARG A 460 7.18 13.29 -15.70
CA ARG A 460 7.58 14.66 -15.35
C ARG A 460 6.49 15.37 -14.56
N ASP A 461 5.28 15.39 -15.09
CA ASP A 461 4.15 16.11 -14.51
C ASP A 461 3.72 15.52 -13.16
N ALA A 462 3.77 14.20 -13.00
CA ALA A 462 3.52 13.52 -11.73
C ALA A 462 4.57 13.86 -10.66
N VAL A 463 5.85 13.93 -11.03
CA VAL A 463 6.94 14.33 -10.13
C VAL A 463 6.79 15.80 -9.70
N LEU A 464 6.50 16.69 -10.63
CA LEU A 464 6.23 18.11 -10.33
C LEU A 464 5.06 18.24 -9.35
N ALA A 465 3.95 17.52 -9.59
CA ALA A 465 2.76 17.52 -8.75
C ALA A 465 3.03 17.00 -7.33
N ALA A 466 3.83 15.95 -7.20
CA ALA A 466 4.22 15.40 -5.90
C ALA A 466 4.98 16.44 -5.05
N PHE A 467 5.96 17.12 -5.61
CA PHE A 467 6.72 18.16 -4.88
C PHE A 467 5.89 19.42 -4.64
N GLN A 468 5.01 19.81 -5.56
CA GLN A 468 4.03 20.87 -5.35
C GLN A 468 3.06 20.52 -4.18
N GLY A 469 2.73 19.27 -3.99
CA GLY A 469 1.95 18.74 -2.87
C GLY A 469 2.72 18.63 -1.55
N ASN A 470 3.98 19.08 -1.49
CA ASN A 470 4.88 19.02 -0.33
C ASN A 470 5.34 17.60 0.05
N ALA A 471 5.62 16.75 -0.92
CA ALA A 471 6.33 15.49 -0.67
C ALA A 471 7.77 15.75 -0.18
N ASP A 472 8.25 14.90 0.74
CA ASP A 472 9.65 14.89 1.17
C ASP A 472 10.55 14.14 0.19
N GLY A 473 9.95 13.40 -0.72
CA GLY A 473 10.59 12.67 -1.79
C GLY A 473 9.61 11.94 -2.68
N ILE A 474 10.15 11.27 -3.67
CA ILE A 474 9.42 10.42 -4.61
C ILE A 474 10.04 9.03 -4.66
N ILE A 475 9.24 8.03 -5.06
CA ILE A 475 9.72 6.68 -5.36
C ILE A 475 9.19 6.29 -6.74
N LEU A 476 10.10 6.19 -7.72
CA LEU A 476 9.81 5.71 -9.06
C LEU A 476 9.48 4.21 -8.98
N SER A 477 8.32 3.82 -9.44
CA SER A 477 7.67 2.54 -9.13
C SER A 477 7.04 1.91 -10.38
N ARG A 478 6.86 0.59 -10.44
CA ARG A 478 7.01 -0.37 -9.31
C ARG A 478 8.32 -1.14 -9.34
N LYS A 479 8.95 -1.41 -10.50
CA LYS A 479 10.24 -2.09 -10.61
C LYS A 479 10.97 -1.69 -11.91
N TYR A 480 12.26 -1.50 -11.81
CA TYR A 480 13.10 -1.04 -12.91
C TYR A 480 13.07 -1.97 -14.15
N SER A 481 12.93 -3.28 -13.96
CA SER A 481 12.84 -4.25 -15.06
C SER A 481 11.59 -4.10 -15.96
N GLU A 482 10.68 -3.18 -15.65
CA GLU A 482 9.52 -2.79 -16.47
C GLU A 482 9.65 -1.40 -17.08
N MET A 483 10.49 -0.53 -16.45
CA MET A 483 10.59 0.90 -16.79
C MET A 483 11.40 1.11 -18.06
N LYS A 484 11.02 2.09 -18.88
CA LYS A 484 11.87 2.58 -19.95
C LYS A 484 12.77 3.68 -19.42
N LEU A 485 14.03 3.71 -19.88
CA LEU A 485 14.97 4.80 -19.55
C LEU A 485 14.46 6.15 -20.05
N THR A 486 13.76 6.14 -21.20
CA THR A 486 13.11 7.33 -21.75
C THR A 486 12.06 7.90 -20.83
N ASP A 487 11.28 7.04 -20.14
CA ASP A 487 10.24 7.49 -19.21
C ASP A 487 10.86 7.93 -17.87
N LEU A 488 11.93 7.28 -17.41
CA LEU A 488 12.73 7.74 -16.26
C LEU A 488 13.32 9.14 -16.47
N GLN A 489 13.68 9.49 -17.70
CA GLN A 489 14.19 10.84 -18.04
C GLN A 489 13.16 11.93 -17.77
N GLY A 490 11.87 11.62 -17.81
CA GLY A 490 10.80 12.53 -17.37
C GLY A 490 10.98 12.97 -15.92
N ALA A 491 11.32 12.05 -15.02
CA ALA A 491 11.62 12.37 -13.62
C ALA A 491 12.82 13.33 -13.51
N ARG A 492 13.90 13.06 -14.23
CA ARG A 492 15.07 13.96 -14.27
C ARG A 492 14.71 15.35 -14.74
N THR A 493 13.92 15.46 -15.81
CA THR A 493 13.44 16.73 -16.33
C THR A 493 12.69 17.54 -15.27
N ALA A 494 11.79 16.88 -14.51
CA ALA A 494 11.10 17.53 -13.40
C ALA A 494 12.06 18.02 -12.30
N LEU A 495 13.04 17.19 -11.92
CA LEU A 495 14.02 17.53 -10.88
C LEU A 495 14.90 18.72 -11.30
N GLN A 496 15.26 18.81 -12.57
CA GLN A 496 15.98 19.98 -13.14
C GLN A 496 15.14 21.25 -13.04
N GLN A 497 13.85 21.19 -13.40
CA GLN A 497 12.91 22.31 -13.28
C GLN A 497 12.72 22.78 -11.83
N LEU A 498 12.80 21.86 -10.89
CA LEU A 498 12.70 22.13 -9.45
C LEU A 498 14.03 22.52 -8.79
N HIS A 499 15.12 22.55 -9.54
CA HIS A 499 16.49 22.76 -9.04
C HIS A 499 16.89 21.74 -7.95
N LEU A 500 16.42 20.50 -8.08
CA LEU A 500 16.72 19.37 -7.19
C LEU A 500 17.71 18.35 -7.77
N SER A 501 18.11 18.52 -9.04
CA SER A 501 19.16 17.71 -9.69
C SER A 501 20.49 17.89 -9.00
N THR A 502 21.28 16.82 -8.91
CA THR A 502 22.66 16.83 -8.35
C THR A 502 23.69 17.08 -9.43
#